data_c5faf5e37f03ca864f51afb958c3981a
#
_entry.id   c5faf5e37f03ca864f51afb958c3981a
#
_cell.length_a   1.000
_cell.length_b   1.000
_cell.length_c   1.000
_cell.angle_alpha   90.00
_cell.angle_beta   90.00
_cell.angle_gamma   90.00
#
_symmetry.space_group_name_H-M   'P 1'
#
loop_
_entity.id
_entity.type
_entity.pdbx_description
1 polymer ?
#
loop_
_entity_poly.entity_id
_entity_poly.type
_entity_poly.pdbx_seq_one_letter_code
_entity_poly.pdbx_strand_id
1 'polypeptide(L)'
;MALFSIVKWPCFHLTKTYDRYVNTLDALVTQHHPQLVILGHEPTGVYHESWARNLMIRYADHLEGRANPRFLYYLVNSYQVKLNRIQTFLSFDKTDQIDLGSIGDLLARGLGFPARLPTATDLLVRQEVRSIRATQSEQRRVGNRIMTTFDQLIPGAFLNTRRFARAHPNLPTPKPLATRPLERQMIEALITLCPNPYHILQLGHQGIIDLFHHHGYRCGPKTADKILSVVQRSLLPPSDVAPAFATILQREFEHYQFLASQHQKGLDSLQRLLPTTAARHLLPIPGTSPHLVARYLTGVGDVADVLFADQLWAKAGMNPSLYISGDVIIHGHMSKQGDPFFRDTLYLLGYQLGLHCAYFGDTFLKAIERGKHEVEATIHTAHKVNRVFIHLLQHDEPFDPPDIPDYPAFCRQWEVRMHRYLTEKKQRRQPKTQRRRRRPRKRR
;
A
#
# COMPACT_ATOMS: atom_id res chain seq x y z
N MET A 1 21.75 -24.67 33.52
CA MET A 1 22.48 -25.19 32.36
C MET A 1 21.50 -25.31 31.21
N ALA A 2 21.59 -24.50 30.18
CA ALA A 2 20.69 -24.59 29.04
C ALA A 2 21.14 -25.73 28.13
N LEU A 3 20.31 -26.77 27.96
CA LEU A 3 20.57 -27.83 27.00
C LEU A 3 20.11 -27.39 25.62
N PHE A 4 21.05 -27.17 24.70
CA PHE A 4 20.75 -26.96 23.29
C PHE A 4 20.86 -28.29 22.56
N SER A 5 19.75 -28.84 22.13
CA SER A 5 19.74 -29.94 21.18
C SER A 5 19.33 -29.41 19.82
N ILE A 6 20.25 -29.42 18.86
CA ILE A 6 19.96 -29.07 17.48
C ILE A 6 19.59 -30.35 16.74
N VAL A 7 18.29 -30.54 16.52
CA VAL A 7 17.79 -31.65 15.70
C VAL A 7 17.25 -31.03 14.40
N LYS A 8 17.91 -31.31 13.29
CA LYS A 8 17.47 -30.84 11.96
C LYS A 8 16.46 -31.84 11.40
N TRP A 9 15.23 -31.38 11.19
CA TRP A 9 14.20 -32.17 10.54
C TRP A 9 13.61 -31.39 9.37
N PRO A 10 13.39 -32.06 8.23
CA PRO A 10 12.62 -31.46 7.15
C PRO A 10 11.15 -31.34 7.62
N CYS A 11 10.72 -30.12 7.87
CA CYS A 11 9.36 -29.81 8.26
C CYS A 11 8.47 -29.66 7.03
N PHE A 12 7.74 -30.71 6.68
CA PHE A 12 6.68 -30.63 5.68
C PHE A 12 5.35 -30.25 6.34
N HIS A 13 4.45 -29.57 5.61
CA HIS A 13 3.10 -29.22 6.08
C HIS A 13 2.17 -30.44 6.08
N LEU A 14 2.60 -31.52 6.71
CA LEU A 14 1.88 -32.78 6.82
C LEU A 14 1.67 -33.12 8.28
N THR A 15 0.49 -33.62 8.63
CA THR A 15 0.14 -34.05 10.00
C THR A 15 1.20 -34.98 10.59
N LYS A 16 1.65 -35.99 9.85
CA LYS A 16 2.68 -36.95 10.32
C LYS A 16 4.01 -36.27 10.70
N THR A 17 4.45 -35.23 10.00
CA THR A 17 5.69 -34.52 10.33
C THR A 17 5.50 -33.62 11.54
N TYR A 18 4.33 -33.00 11.65
CA TYR A 18 3.92 -32.24 12.83
C TYR A 18 3.84 -33.12 14.07
N ASP A 19 3.12 -34.25 14.00
CA ASP A 19 2.99 -35.20 15.12
C ASP A 19 4.35 -35.72 15.58
N ARG A 20 5.24 -36.05 14.66
CA ARG A 20 6.61 -36.45 14.98
C ARG A 20 7.35 -35.38 15.76
N TYR A 21 7.23 -34.09 15.32
CA TYR A 21 7.87 -32.98 16.00
C TYR A 21 7.34 -32.79 17.42
N VAL A 22 6.01 -32.72 17.58
CA VAL A 22 5.40 -32.51 18.90
C VAL A 22 5.66 -33.68 19.85
N ASN A 23 5.62 -34.92 19.37
CA ASN A 23 5.95 -36.11 20.19
C ASN A 23 7.40 -36.07 20.67
N THR A 24 8.34 -35.58 19.84
CA THR A 24 9.72 -35.41 20.27
C THR A 24 9.87 -34.29 21.27
N LEU A 25 9.19 -33.17 21.07
CA LEU A 25 9.19 -32.04 22.00
C LEU A 25 8.62 -32.49 23.35
N ASP A 26 7.49 -33.19 23.35
CA ASP A 26 6.87 -33.74 24.57
C ASP A 26 7.78 -34.76 25.31
N ALA A 27 8.47 -35.63 24.55
CA ALA A 27 9.45 -36.55 25.11
C ALA A 27 10.65 -35.83 25.76
N LEU A 28 11.18 -34.79 25.12
CA LEU A 28 12.26 -33.94 25.66
C LEU A 28 11.81 -33.21 26.94
N VAL A 29 10.60 -32.67 26.96
CA VAL A 29 10.01 -32.02 28.13
C VAL A 29 9.89 -33.02 29.29
N THR A 30 9.40 -34.27 29.02
CA THR A 30 9.27 -35.32 30.00
C THR A 30 10.63 -35.81 30.51
N GLN A 31 11.62 -35.93 29.65
CA GLN A 31 12.96 -36.39 30.00
C GLN A 31 13.75 -35.37 30.85
N HIS A 32 13.64 -34.09 30.52
CA HIS A 32 14.51 -33.05 31.11
C HIS A 32 13.82 -32.21 32.18
N HIS A 33 12.51 -32.33 32.36
CA HIS A 33 11.71 -31.57 33.33
C HIS A 33 12.05 -30.06 33.38
N PRO A 34 12.08 -29.35 32.21
CA PRO A 34 12.45 -27.94 32.19
C PRO A 34 11.39 -27.10 32.91
N GLN A 35 11.82 -25.99 33.53
CA GLN A 35 10.89 -25.00 34.08
C GLN A 35 10.30 -24.11 32.97
N LEU A 36 11.07 -23.90 31.93
CA LEU A 36 10.73 -22.99 30.79
C LEU A 36 11.15 -23.63 29.47
N VAL A 37 10.24 -23.62 28.51
CA VAL A 37 10.50 -24.00 27.12
C VAL A 37 10.34 -22.77 26.25
N ILE A 38 11.34 -22.45 25.44
CA ILE A 38 11.29 -21.34 24.49
C ILE A 38 11.20 -21.91 23.09
N LEU A 39 10.09 -21.65 22.42
CA LEU A 39 9.89 -21.96 21.01
C LEU A 39 10.14 -20.70 20.18
N GLY A 40 10.68 -20.86 19.00
CA GLY A 40 10.84 -19.73 18.11
C GLY A 40 11.13 -20.12 16.69
N HIS A 41 10.82 -19.21 15.76
CA HIS A 41 11.11 -19.38 14.35
C HIS A 41 11.34 -18.05 13.66
N GLU A 42 11.96 -18.11 12.48
CA GLU A 42 12.08 -16.99 11.56
C GLU A 42 10.81 -16.90 10.70
N PRO A 43 10.11 -15.75 10.68
CA PRO A 43 8.91 -15.58 9.88
C PRO A 43 9.27 -15.41 8.40
N THR A 44 9.36 -16.49 7.64
CA THR A 44 9.63 -16.52 6.21
C THR A 44 8.36 -16.82 5.40
N GLY A 45 7.85 -15.79 4.73
CA GLY A 45 6.63 -15.93 3.90
C GLY A 45 5.43 -16.42 4.70
N VAL A 46 4.66 -17.35 4.13
CA VAL A 46 3.46 -17.98 4.76
C VAL A 46 3.75 -19.38 5.34
N TYR A 47 4.94 -19.91 5.09
CA TYR A 47 5.26 -21.31 5.42
C TYR A 47 5.26 -21.59 6.93
N HIS A 48 5.61 -20.60 7.74
CA HIS A 48 5.61 -20.76 9.21
C HIS A 48 4.21 -20.67 9.84
N GLU A 49 3.24 -20.04 9.19
CA GLU A 49 1.95 -19.70 9.80
C GLU A 49 1.15 -20.92 10.26
N SER A 50 1.13 -22.01 9.48
CA SER A 50 0.42 -23.24 9.87
C SER A 50 1.09 -23.96 11.04
N TRP A 51 2.42 -24.01 11.05
CA TRP A 51 3.18 -24.57 12.15
C TRP A 51 2.99 -23.79 13.45
N ALA A 52 3.20 -22.48 13.39
CA ALA A 52 3.02 -21.59 14.52
C ALA A 52 1.63 -21.73 15.14
N ARG A 53 0.58 -21.67 14.29
CA ARG A 53 -0.80 -21.82 14.76
C ARG A 53 -1.04 -23.13 15.48
N ASN A 54 -0.65 -24.26 14.88
CA ASN A 54 -0.89 -25.56 15.47
C ASN A 54 -0.11 -25.75 16.78
N LEU A 55 1.14 -25.28 16.86
CA LEU A 55 1.93 -25.31 18.09
C LEU A 55 1.31 -24.44 19.20
N MET A 56 0.86 -23.24 18.85
CA MET A 56 0.24 -22.35 19.83
C MET A 56 -1.10 -22.87 20.33
N ILE A 57 -1.90 -23.52 19.48
CA ILE A 57 -3.16 -24.17 19.91
C ILE A 57 -2.86 -25.37 20.80
N ARG A 58 -1.90 -26.22 20.41
CA ARG A 58 -1.56 -27.43 21.21
C ARG A 58 -1.03 -27.08 22.58
N TYR A 59 -0.17 -26.07 22.69
CA TYR A 59 0.47 -25.68 23.94
C TYR A 59 -0.15 -24.41 24.56
N ALA A 60 -1.45 -24.16 24.30
CA ALA A 60 -2.12 -22.95 24.78
C ALA A 60 -2.03 -22.79 26.30
N ASP A 61 -2.31 -23.84 27.08
CA ASP A 61 -2.25 -23.82 28.54
C ASP A 61 -0.84 -23.54 29.07
N HIS A 62 0.18 -24.07 28.40
CA HIS A 62 1.59 -23.82 28.75
C HIS A 62 2.01 -22.38 28.42
N LEU A 63 1.52 -21.83 27.28
CA LEU A 63 1.79 -20.47 26.84
C LEU A 63 1.12 -19.42 27.73
N GLU A 64 -0.07 -19.72 28.23
CA GLU A 64 -0.83 -18.88 29.16
C GLU A 64 -0.42 -19.08 30.63
N GLY A 65 0.51 -19.99 30.90
CA GLY A 65 1.01 -20.26 32.25
C GLY A 65 0.05 -21.07 33.12
N ARG A 66 -0.95 -21.72 32.53
CA ARG A 66 -1.88 -22.63 33.24
C ARG A 66 -1.33 -24.05 33.45
N ALA A 67 -0.32 -24.41 32.65
CA ALA A 67 0.36 -25.72 32.74
C ALA A 67 1.88 -25.55 32.83
N ASN A 68 2.54 -26.54 33.45
CA ASN A 68 4.00 -26.62 33.53
C ASN A 68 4.55 -27.70 32.56
N PRO A 69 5.74 -27.45 31.96
CA PRO A 69 6.56 -26.22 32.04
C PRO A 69 5.91 -25.04 31.35
N ARG A 70 6.28 -23.81 31.72
CA ARG A 70 5.86 -22.62 31.01
C ARG A 70 6.50 -22.60 29.62
N PHE A 71 5.70 -22.28 28.60
CA PHE A 71 6.19 -22.08 27.23
C PHE A 71 6.19 -20.60 26.89
N LEU A 72 7.18 -20.21 26.11
CA LEU A 72 7.22 -18.91 25.44
C LEU A 72 7.42 -19.15 23.96
N TYR A 73 6.73 -18.39 23.12
CA TYR A 73 6.88 -18.53 21.68
C TYR A 73 7.24 -17.17 21.06
N TYR A 74 8.34 -17.15 20.29
CA TYR A 74 8.89 -15.92 19.72
C TYR A 74 9.07 -16.01 18.20
N LEU A 75 8.94 -14.84 17.57
CA LEU A 75 9.36 -14.60 16.20
C LEU A 75 10.73 -13.93 16.21
N VAL A 76 11.69 -14.46 15.48
CA VAL A 76 13.04 -13.88 15.37
C VAL A 76 13.21 -13.23 14.02
N ASN A 77 13.60 -11.96 14.01
CA ASN A 77 13.74 -11.18 12.76
C ASN A 77 14.88 -11.75 11.90
N SER A 78 14.61 -12.01 10.62
CA SER A 78 15.57 -12.55 9.64
C SER A 78 16.87 -11.72 9.54
N TYR A 79 16.77 -10.41 9.71
CA TYR A 79 17.94 -9.54 9.70
C TYR A 79 18.81 -9.73 10.96
N GLN A 80 18.19 -9.91 12.13
CA GLN A 80 18.89 -10.22 13.38
C GLN A 80 19.57 -11.60 13.28
N VAL A 81 18.91 -12.61 12.70
CA VAL A 81 19.51 -13.93 12.44
C VAL A 81 20.78 -13.78 11.58
N LYS A 82 20.67 -13.01 10.49
CA LYS A 82 21.84 -12.71 9.62
C LYS A 82 22.97 -12.02 10.38
N LEU A 83 22.68 -10.99 11.15
CA LEU A 83 23.69 -10.27 11.93
C LEU A 83 24.34 -11.18 12.99
N ASN A 84 23.54 -11.95 13.71
CA ASN A 84 24.04 -12.87 14.73
C ASN A 84 24.91 -13.96 14.13
N ARG A 85 24.57 -14.49 12.95
CA ARG A 85 25.40 -15.44 12.21
C ARG A 85 26.77 -14.86 11.91
N ILE A 86 26.86 -13.62 11.43
CA ILE A 86 28.12 -12.97 11.10
C ILE A 86 28.93 -12.64 12.36
N GLN A 87 28.27 -12.14 13.41
CA GLN A 87 28.95 -11.65 14.61
C GLN A 87 29.32 -12.74 15.61
N THR A 88 28.42 -13.70 15.82
CA THR A 88 28.59 -14.75 16.85
C THR A 88 29.23 -16.01 16.27
N PHE A 89 28.82 -16.41 15.07
CA PHE A 89 29.34 -17.62 14.42
C PHE A 89 30.44 -17.33 13.40
N LEU A 90 30.81 -16.07 13.21
CA LEU A 90 31.84 -15.59 12.27
C LEU A 90 31.68 -16.20 10.86
N SER A 91 30.43 -16.50 10.46
CA SER A 91 30.14 -17.16 9.19
C SER A 91 29.36 -16.26 8.25
N PHE A 92 29.87 -16.11 7.04
CA PHE A 92 29.16 -15.47 5.93
C PHE A 92 28.30 -16.48 5.15
N ASP A 93 28.55 -17.78 5.33
CA ASP A 93 27.82 -18.85 4.67
C ASP A 93 26.42 -18.98 5.26
N LYS A 94 25.43 -19.12 4.38
CA LYS A 94 24.06 -19.36 4.77
C LYS A 94 23.74 -20.85 4.68
N THR A 95 23.69 -21.50 5.84
CA THR A 95 23.18 -22.87 5.97
C THR A 95 22.05 -22.88 7.01
N ASP A 96 21.08 -23.74 6.82
CA ASP A 96 19.95 -23.89 7.77
C ASP A 96 20.45 -24.22 9.18
N GLN A 97 21.57 -24.96 9.31
CA GLN A 97 22.12 -25.34 10.61
C GLN A 97 22.70 -24.13 11.35
N ILE A 98 23.41 -23.25 10.67
CA ILE A 98 23.98 -22.03 11.25
C ILE A 98 22.85 -21.05 11.59
N ASP A 99 21.84 -20.94 10.72
CA ASP A 99 20.67 -20.09 10.98
C ASP A 99 19.86 -20.61 12.18
N LEU A 100 19.68 -21.92 12.35
CA LEU A 100 19.06 -22.51 13.55
C LEU A 100 19.89 -22.23 14.83
N GLY A 101 21.21 -22.35 14.77
CA GLY A 101 22.10 -21.97 15.87
C GLY A 101 21.95 -20.49 16.25
N SER A 102 21.89 -19.61 15.23
CA SER A 102 21.69 -18.17 15.41
C SER A 102 20.32 -17.84 16.01
N ILE A 103 19.26 -18.53 15.61
CA ILE A 103 17.92 -18.40 16.20
C ILE A 103 17.93 -18.83 17.65
N GLY A 104 18.54 -19.99 17.96
CA GLY A 104 18.66 -20.51 19.32
C GLY A 104 19.42 -19.53 20.25
N ASP A 105 20.54 -18.97 19.81
CA ASP A 105 21.31 -17.99 20.57
C ASP A 105 20.53 -16.69 20.83
N LEU A 106 19.82 -16.18 19.80
CA LEU A 106 18.96 -14.99 19.95
C LEU A 106 17.82 -15.23 20.95
N LEU A 107 17.18 -16.39 20.90
CA LEU A 107 16.12 -16.77 21.84
C LEU A 107 16.65 -16.93 23.26
N ALA A 108 17.82 -17.52 23.45
CA ALA A 108 18.46 -17.66 24.75
C ALA A 108 18.79 -16.31 25.40
N ARG A 109 19.05 -15.28 24.59
CA ARG A 109 19.26 -13.89 25.03
C ARG A 109 17.97 -13.09 25.17
N GLY A 110 16.79 -13.69 24.94
CA GLY A 110 15.50 -13.00 25.00
C GLY A 110 15.28 -12.03 23.83
N LEU A 111 16.02 -12.20 22.73
CA LEU A 111 15.93 -11.33 21.55
C LEU A 111 14.94 -11.93 20.54
N GLY A 112 13.69 -11.60 20.69
CA GLY A 112 12.60 -12.02 19.81
C GLY A 112 11.34 -11.22 20.10
N PHE A 113 10.36 -11.33 19.22
CA PHE A 113 9.05 -10.72 19.42
C PHE A 113 8.07 -11.82 19.86
N PRO A 114 7.28 -11.65 20.93
CA PRO A 114 6.27 -12.63 21.31
C PRO A 114 5.37 -12.97 20.12
N ALA A 115 5.22 -14.26 19.84
CA ALA A 115 4.26 -14.72 18.83
C ALA A 115 2.87 -14.78 19.47
N ARG A 116 1.87 -14.28 18.77
CA ARG A 116 0.46 -14.36 19.16
C ARG A 116 -0.35 -14.98 18.05
N LEU A 117 -1.42 -15.68 18.40
CA LEU A 117 -2.39 -16.17 17.44
C LEU A 117 -3.26 -14.99 16.98
N PRO A 118 -3.19 -14.62 15.70
CA PRO A 118 -4.12 -13.63 15.16
C PRO A 118 -5.53 -14.23 15.17
N THR A 119 -6.54 -13.38 15.41
CA THR A 119 -7.93 -13.81 15.28
C THR A 119 -8.24 -14.22 13.83
N ALA A 120 -9.31 -14.99 13.62
CA ALA A 120 -9.74 -15.34 12.27
C ALA A 120 -10.01 -14.09 11.41
N THR A 121 -10.59 -13.06 12.00
CA THR A 121 -10.87 -11.77 11.32
C THR A 121 -9.57 -11.05 10.94
N ASP A 122 -8.56 -11.00 11.82
CA ASP A 122 -7.26 -10.39 11.51
C ASP A 122 -6.56 -11.10 10.36
N LEU A 123 -6.63 -12.43 10.32
CA LEU A 123 -6.10 -13.23 9.22
C LEU A 123 -6.79 -12.90 7.90
N LEU A 124 -8.13 -12.82 7.91
CA LEU A 124 -8.90 -12.46 6.73
C LEU A 124 -8.57 -11.03 6.24
N VAL A 125 -8.53 -10.05 7.15
CA VAL A 125 -8.16 -8.68 6.81
C VAL A 125 -6.75 -8.61 6.19
N ARG A 126 -5.76 -9.29 6.79
CA ARG A 126 -4.40 -9.35 6.24
C ARG A 126 -4.37 -9.99 4.86
N GLN A 127 -5.12 -11.08 4.66
CA GLN A 127 -5.17 -11.78 3.38
C GLN A 127 -5.84 -10.94 2.29
N GLU A 128 -6.93 -10.24 2.62
CA GLU A 128 -7.58 -9.31 1.68
C GLU A 128 -6.66 -8.15 1.31
N VAL A 129 -5.95 -7.56 2.25
CA VAL A 129 -4.99 -6.47 1.97
C VAL A 129 -3.87 -6.97 1.04
N ARG A 130 -3.34 -8.20 1.26
CA ARG A 130 -2.33 -8.81 0.38
C ARG A 130 -2.89 -9.05 -1.03
N SER A 131 -4.11 -9.61 -1.12
CA SER A 131 -4.81 -9.87 -2.38
C SER A 131 -5.06 -8.59 -3.16
N ILE A 132 -5.61 -7.56 -2.52
CA ILE A 132 -5.85 -6.23 -3.13
C ILE A 132 -4.54 -5.65 -3.67
N ARG A 133 -3.45 -5.72 -2.89
CA ARG A 133 -2.14 -5.22 -3.31
C ARG A 133 -1.61 -5.95 -4.54
N ALA A 134 -1.71 -7.28 -4.56
CA ALA A 134 -1.30 -8.10 -5.70
C ALA A 134 -2.11 -7.76 -6.96
N THR A 135 -3.44 -7.69 -6.82
CA THR A 135 -4.37 -7.32 -7.89
C THR A 135 -4.09 -5.92 -8.44
N GLN A 136 -3.86 -4.93 -7.57
CA GLN A 136 -3.50 -3.57 -8.01
C GLN A 136 -2.16 -3.54 -8.76
N SER A 137 -1.17 -4.32 -8.30
CA SER A 137 0.12 -4.40 -8.98
C SER A 137 -0.01 -5.01 -10.37
N GLU A 138 -0.80 -6.09 -10.52
CA GLU A 138 -1.04 -6.73 -11.80
C GLU A 138 -1.88 -5.84 -12.72
N GLN A 139 -2.94 -5.21 -12.19
CA GLN A 139 -3.77 -4.27 -12.95
C GLN A 139 -2.92 -3.13 -13.55
N ARG A 140 -1.94 -2.62 -12.79
CA ARG A 140 -1.00 -1.60 -13.30
C ARG A 140 -0.11 -2.14 -14.42
N ARG A 141 0.37 -3.39 -14.31
CA ARG A 141 1.17 -4.03 -15.36
C ARG A 141 0.35 -4.23 -16.64
N VAL A 142 -0.87 -4.76 -16.50
CA VAL A 142 -1.80 -4.93 -17.63
C VAL A 142 -2.13 -3.58 -18.26
N GLY A 143 -2.43 -2.56 -17.44
CA GLY A 143 -2.66 -1.20 -17.93
C GLY A 143 -1.50 -0.64 -18.76
N ASN A 144 -0.25 -0.88 -18.35
CA ASN A 144 0.92 -0.49 -19.13
C ASN A 144 1.01 -1.26 -20.46
N ARG A 145 0.69 -2.56 -20.49
CA ARG A 145 0.65 -3.36 -21.74
C ARG A 145 -0.41 -2.83 -22.69
N ILE A 146 -1.62 -2.56 -22.19
CA ILE A 146 -2.71 -1.91 -22.96
C ILE A 146 -2.22 -0.62 -23.60
N MET A 147 -1.57 0.26 -22.83
CA MET A 147 -1.06 1.52 -23.35
C MET A 147 -0.01 1.32 -24.45
N THR A 148 0.87 0.32 -24.29
CA THR A 148 1.89 -0.02 -25.30
C THR A 148 1.24 -0.56 -26.59
N THR A 149 0.30 -1.50 -26.48
CA THR A 149 -0.40 -2.07 -27.63
C THR A 149 -1.29 -1.04 -28.33
N PHE A 150 -1.93 -0.16 -27.55
CA PHE A 150 -2.71 0.93 -28.13
C PHE A 150 -1.82 1.93 -28.90
N ASP A 151 -0.62 2.22 -28.38
CA ASP A 151 0.34 3.10 -29.10
C ASP A 151 0.91 2.43 -30.35
N GLN A 152 0.97 1.10 -30.42
CA GLN A 152 1.30 0.36 -31.65
C GLN A 152 0.18 0.43 -32.71
N LEU A 153 -1.08 0.50 -32.28
CA LEU A 153 -2.24 0.62 -33.18
C LEU A 153 -2.46 2.06 -33.67
N ILE A 154 -2.42 3.01 -32.72
CA ILE A 154 -2.69 4.42 -32.99
C ILE A 154 -1.58 5.25 -32.34
N PRO A 155 -0.39 5.29 -32.97
CA PRO A 155 0.78 5.99 -32.43
C PRO A 155 0.50 7.46 -32.13
N GLY A 156 0.89 7.90 -30.95
CA GLY A 156 0.70 9.28 -30.49
C GLY A 156 -0.73 9.63 -30.08
N ALA A 157 -1.64 8.63 -29.93
CA ALA A 157 -2.98 8.87 -29.39
C ALA A 157 -2.96 9.55 -28.01
N PHE A 158 -1.97 9.21 -27.19
CA PHE A 158 -1.81 9.74 -25.83
C PHE A 158 -0.55 10.61 -25.65
N LEU A 159 -0.22 11.34 -26.71
CA LEU A 159 0.97 12.18 -26.79
C LEU A 159 1.12 13.10 -25.56
N ASN A 160 2.33 13.13 -25.00
CA ASN A 160 2.67 14.11 -23.96
C ASN A 160 2.84 15.50 -24.56
N THR A 161 1.77 16.29 -24.52
CA THR A 161 1.69 17.63 -25.11
C THR A 161 2.77 18.59 -24.61
N ARG A 162 3.19 18.49 -23.34
CA ARG A 162 4.25 19.34 -22.78
C ARG A 162 5.62 18.98 -23.33
N ARG A 163 5.90 17.69 -23.49
CA ARG A 163 7.14 17.21 -24.08
C ARG A 163 7.20 17.58 -25.57
N PHE A 164 6.09 17.39 -26.29
CA PHE A 164 5.98 17.75 -27.70
C PHE A 164 6.20 19.26 -27.92
N ALA A 165 5.47 20.14 -27.22
CA ALA A 165 5.60 21.59 -27.33
C ALA A 165 6.99 22.11 -26.96
N ARG A 166 7.72 21.38 -26.09
CA ARG A 166 9.10 21.73 -25.74
C ARG A 166 10.08 21.33 -26.84
N ALA A 167 9.88 20.15 -27.45
CA ALA A 167 10.71 19.65 -28.54
C ALA A 167 10.45 20.35 -29.87
N HIS A 168 9.22 20.82 -30.10
CA HIS A 168 8.77 21.45 -31.35
C HIS A 168 8.01 22.75 -31.06
N PRO A 169 8.72 23.82 -30.63
CA PRO A 169 8.07 25.07 -30.21
C PRO A 169 7.33 25.81 -31.35
N ASN A 170 7.72 25.55 -32.60
CA ASN A 170 7.14 26.17 -33.78
C ASN A 170 5.99 25.37 -34.42
N LEU A 171 5.71 24.15 -33.91
CA LEU A 171 4.61 23.34 -34.41
C LEU A 171 3.37 23.43 -33.49
N PRO A 172 2.16 23.42 -34.07
CA PRO A 172 0.95 23.38 -33.29
C PRO A 172 0.89 22.07 -32.48
N THR A 173 0.69 22.18 -31.16
CA THR A 173 0.65 21.03 -30.30
C THR A 173 -0.61 20.19 -30.53
N PRO A 174 -0.51 18.94 -30.97
CA PRO A 174 -1.67 18.09 -31.21
C PRO A 174 -2.40 17.79 -29.88
N LYS A 175 -3.73 17.71 -29.95
CA LYS A 175 -4.53 17.33 -28.79
C LYS A 175 -4.50 15.80 -28.62
N PRO A 176 -4.14 15.28 -27.44
CA PRO A 176 -4.18 13.84 -27.20
C PRO A 176 -5.63 13.34 -27.13
N LEU A 177 -5.84 12.05 -27.40
CA LEU A 177 -7.16 11.43 -27.33
C LEU A 177 -7.71 11.48 -25.89
N ALA A 178 -6.87 11.15 -24.91
CA ALA A 178 -7.21 11.27 -23.49
C ALA A 178 -5.95 11.53 -22.63
N THR A 179 -6.13 12.14 -21.45
CA THR A 179 -5.04 12.35 -20.48
C THR A 179 -4.94 11.22 -19.46
N ARG A 180 -6.05 10.51 -19.21
CA ARG A 180 -6.15 9.30 -18.38
C ARG A 180 -6.96 8.27 -19.15
N PRO A 181 -6.32 7.53 -20.06
CA PRO A 181 -7.03 6.74 -21.04
C PRO A 181 -7.96 5.69 -20.41
N LEU A 182 -7.44 4.86 -19.50
CA LEU A 182 -8.19 3.74 -18.91
C LEU A 182 -9.31 4.15 -17.95
N GLU A 183 -9.43 5.46 -17.63
CA GLU A 183 -10.54 6.02 -16.84
C GLU A 183 -11.66 6.59 -17.73
N ARG A 184 -11.57 6.45 -19.06
CA ARG A 184 -12.48 7.11 -20.01
C ARG A 184 -13.34 6.10 -20.77
N GLN A 185 -14.66 6.21 -20.63
CA GLN A 185 -15.62 5.40 -21.37
C GLN A 185 -15.40 5.40 -22.90
N MET A 186 -14.97 6.56 -23.44
CA MET A 186 -14.63 6.65 -24.86
C MET A 186 -13.48 5.71 -25.25
N ILE A 187 -12.47 5.53 -24.40
CA ILE A 187 -11.35 4.61 -24.67
C ILE A 187 -11.79 3.17 -24.50
N GLU A 188 -12.59 2.89 -23.49
CA GLU A 188 -13.25 1.59 -23.31
C GLU A 188 -14.04 1.22 -24.56
N ALA A 189 -14.92 2.11 -25.04
CA ALA A 189 -15.72 1.88 -26.25
C ALA A 189 -14.83 1.64 -27.49
N LEU A 190 -13.73 2.42 -27.67
CA LEU A 190 -12.79 2.21 -28.77
C LEU A 190 -12.14 0.83 -28.70
N ILE A 191 -11.65 0.42 -27.54
CA ILE A 191 -10.98 -0.87 -27.37
C ILE A 191 -11.97 -2.03 -27.60
N THR A 192 -13.19 -1.90 -27.08
CA THR A 192 -14.18 -2.98 -27.09
C THR A 192 -14.85 -3.11 -28.46
N LEU A 193 -15.23 -2.00 -29.10
CA LEU A 193 -16.07 -2.00 -30.29
C LEU A 193 -15.30 -1.87 -31.61
N CYS A 194 -14.25 -1.04 -31.64
CA CYS A 194 -13.52 -0.72 -32.87
C CYS A 194 -12.04 -0.42 -32.61
N PRO A 195 -11.26 -1.38 -32.09
CA PRO A 195 -9.85 -1.16 -31.79
C PRO A 195 -8.97 -1.00 -33.04
N ASN A 196 -9.41 -1.50 -34.20
CA ASN A 196 -8.67 -1.41 -35.46
C ASN A 196 -8.80 -0.01 -36.06
N PRO A 197 -7.68 0.75 -36.25
CA PRO A 197 -7.73 2.10 -36.80
C PRO A 197 -8.30 2.18 -38.21
N TYR A 198 -8.13 1.15 -39.05
CA TYR A 198 -8.70 1.12 -40.39
C TYR A 198 -10.23 0.98 -40.36
N HIS A 199 -10.77 0.22 -39.41
CA HIS A 199 -12.22 0.17 -39.19
C HIS A 199 -12.76 1.53 -38.72
N ILE A 200 -12.04 2.24 -37.86
CA ILE A 200 -12.42 3.62 -37.45
C ILE A 200 -12.48 4.55 -38.65
N LEU A 201 -11.51 4.45 -39.58
CA LEU A 201 -11.50 5.27 -40.80
C LEU A 201 -12.66 4.93 -41.74
N GLN A 202 -13.02 3.63 -41.85
CA GLN A 202 -14.16 3.17 -42.67
C GLN A 202 -15.52 3.64 -42.10
N LEU A 203 -15.69 3.58 -40.79
CA LEU A 203 -16.90 4.07 -40.12
C LEU A 203 -17.14 5.57 -40.34
N GLY A 204 -16.08 6.33 -40.44
CA GLY A 204 -16.17 7.77 -40.54
C GLY A 204 -16.84 8.43 -39.33
N HIS A 205 -17.15 9.72 -39.45
CA HIS A 205 -17.71 10.50 -38.36
C HIS A 205 -19.04 9.95 -37.83
N GLN A 206 -20.02 9.75 -38.73
CA GLN A 206 -21.36 9.32 -38.32
C GLN A 206 -21.36 7.87 -37.86
N GLY A 207 -20.65 6.97 -38.53
CA GLY A 207 -20.58 5.58 -38.13
C GLY A 207 -19.98 5.34 -36.74
N ILE A 208 -19.03 6.17 -36.30
CA ILE A 208 -18.51 6.13 -34.93
C ILE A 208 -19.59 6.52 -33.93
N ILE A 209 -20.36 7.57 -34.20
CA ILE A 209 -21.44 8.04 -33.34
C ILE A 209 -22.51 6.94 -33.18
N ASP A 210 -22.95 6.37 -34.32
CA ASP A 210 -23.99 5.37 -34.37
C ASP A 210 -23.56 4.07 -33.69
N LEU A 211 -22.33 3.60 -33.92
CA LEU A 211 -21.75 2.42 -33.28
C LEU A 211 -21.73 2.58 -31.74
N PHE A 212 -21.24 3.72 -31.26
CA PHE A 212 -21.17 3.98 -29.82
C PHE A 212 -22.55 4.06 -29.19
N HIS A 213 -23.50 4.79 -29.80
CA HIS A 213 -24.86 4.91 -29.31
C HIS A 213 -25.60 3.57 -29.29
N HIS A 214 -25.42 2.73 -30.33
CA HIS A 214 -26.00 1.40 -30.40
C HIS A 214 -25.59 0.51 -29.22
N HIS A 215 -24.35 0.68 -28.73
CA HIS A 215 -23.81 -0.06 -27.59
C HIS A 215 -23.90 0.71 -26.25
N GLY A 216 -24.67 1.77 -26.17
CA GLY A 216 -24.93 2.51 -24.94
C GLY A 216 -23.83 3.48 -24.49
N TYR A 217 -22.82 3.72 -25.34
CA TYR A 217 -21.78 4.69 -25.04
C TYR A 217 -22.15 6.09 -25.54
N ARG A 218 -21.78 7.11 -24.79
CA ARG A 218 -21.99 8.52 -25.19
C ARG A 218 -20.90 8.96 -26.19
N CYS A 219 -21.30 9.34 -27.38
CA CYS A 219 -20.43 9.91 -28.40
C CYS A 219 -21.12 11.09 -29.11
N GLY A 220 -20.60 12.29 -28.90
CA GLY A 220 -21.07 13.46 -29.67
C GLY A 220 -20.12 13.79 -30.83
N PRO A 221 -20.51 14.71 -31.74
CA PRO A 221 -19.74 15.09 -32.92
C PRO A 221 -18.28 15.45 -32.60
N LYS A 222 -18.05 16.26 -31.56
CA LYS A 222 -16.70 16.65 -31.13
C LYS A 222 -15.82 15.48 -30.69
N THR A 223 -16.44 14.41 -30.20
CA THR A 223 -15.71 13.19 -29.79
C THR A 223 -15.33 12.36 -31.01
N ALA A 224 -16.27 12.17 -31.95
CA ALA A 224 -16.00 11.49 -33.20
C ALA A 224 -14.94 12.21 -34.04
N ASP A 225 -15.03 13.54 -34.19
CA ASP A 225 -14.00 14.35 -34.86
C ASP A 225 -12.63 14.17 -34.22
N LYS A 226 -12.59 14.17 -32.90
CA LYS A 226 -11.34 13.97 -32.16
C LYS A 226 -10.73 12.60 -32.41
N ILE A 227 -11.53 11.53 -32.43
CA ILE A 227 -11.08 10.16 -32.70
C ILE A 227 -10.51 10.10 -34.12
N LEU A 228 -11.28 10.52 -35.12
CA LEU A 228 -10.85 10.53 -36.52
C LEU A 228 -9.59 11.36 -36.75
N SER A 229 -9.53 12.57 -36.22
CA SER A 229 -8.36 13.44 -36.31
C SER A 229 -7.11 12.82 -35.72
N VAL A 230 -7.24 12.03 -34.65
CA VAL A 230 -6.10 11.34 -34.05
C VAL A 230 -5.67 10.17 -34.92
N VAL A 231 -6.57 9.36 -35.43
CA VAL A 231 -6.25 8.20 -36.29
C VAL A 231 -5.64 8.67 -37.61
N GLN A 232 -6.21 9.69 -38.27
CA GLN A 232 -5.74 10.23 -39.54
C GLN A 232 -4.32 10.80 -39.50
N ARG A 233 -3.91 11.35 -38.37
CA ARG A 233 -2.56 11.92 -38.19
C ARG A 233 -1.52 10.92 -37.68
N SER A 234 -1.94 9.71 -37.31
CA SER A 234 -1.08 8.69 -36.72
C SER A 234 -0.36 7.90 -37.82
N LEU A 235 0.87 7.47 -37.52
CA LEU A 235 1.62 6.55 -38.37
C LEU A 235 1.12 5.13 -38.09
N LEU A 236 0.02 4.73 -38.76
CA LEU A 236 -0.65 3.46 -38.53
C LEU A 236 0.23 2.26 -38.90
N PRO A 237 0.09 1.12 -38.21
CA PRO A 237 0.73 -0.15 -38.60
C PRO A 237 0.15 -0.63 -39.94
N PRO A 238 0.82 -1.59 -40.63
CA PRO A 238 0.28 -2.22 -41.83
C PRO A 238 -1.13 -2.79 -41.60
N SER A 239 -2.00 -2.69 -42.62
CA SER A 239 -3.42 -3.07 -42.50
C SER A 239 -3.65 -4.55 -42.22
N ASP A 240 -2.72 -5.41 -42.63
CA ASP A 240 -2.71 -6.86 -42.37
C ASP A 240 -2.27 -7.22 -40.94
N VAL A 241 -1.50 -6.36 -40.28
CA VAL A 241 -1.02 -6.53 -38.89
C VAL A 241 -1.98 -5.94 -37.84
N ALA A 242 -2.66 -4.85 -38.17
CA ALA A 242 -3.54 -4.14 -37.27
C ALA A 242 -4.62 -5.03 -36.60
N PRO A 243 -5.27 -6.00 -37.28
CA PRO A 243 -6.24 -6.88 -36.65
C PRO A 243 -5.66 -7.74 -35.52
N ALA A 244 -4.41 -8.21 -35.66
CA ALA A 244 -3.76 -9.01 -34.63
C ALA A 244 -3.50 -8.17 -33.35
N PHE A 245 -2.99 -6.95 -33.50
CA PHE A 245 -2.82 -6.03 -32.36
C PHE A 245 -4.15 -5.63 -31.73
N ALA A 246 -5.21 -5.44 -32.53
CA ALA A 246 -6.55 -5.15 -32.04
C ALA A 246 -7.08 -6.30 -31.14
N THR A 247 -6.90 -7.55 -31.56
CA THR A 247 -7.28 -8.73 -30.77
C THR A 247 -6.47 -8.83 -29.47
N ILE A 248 -5.17 -8.56 -29.53
CA ILE A 248 -4.33 -8.53 -28.31
C ILE A 248 -4.80 -7.44 -27.35
N LEU A 249 -5.09 -6.25 -27.87
CA LEU A 249 -5.56 -5.12 -27.07
C LEU A 249 -6.89 -5.42 -26.35
N GLN A 250 -7.84 -6.04 -27.06
CA GLN A 250 -9.13 -6.44 -26.47
C GLN A 250 -8.94 -7.45 -25.34
N ARG A 251 -8.15 -8.51 -25.57
CA ARG A 251 -7.86 -9.54 -24.55
C ARG A 251 -7.18 -8.96 -23.31
N GLU A 252 -6.21 -8.04 -23.49
CA GLU A 252 -5.56 -7.36 -22.36
C GLU A 252 -6.54 -6.46 -21.62
N PHE A 253 -7.48 -5.83 -22.31
CA PHE A 253 -8.49 -4.99 -21.69
C PHE A 253 -9.53 -5.78 -20.90
N GLU A 254 -9.98 -6.93 -21.41
CA GLU A 254 -10.83 -7.88 -20.67
C GLU A 254 -10.15 -8.32 -19.36
N HIS A 255 -8.85 -8.66 -19.43
CA HIS A 255 -8.07 -8.98 -18.24
C HIS A 255 -7.99 -7.81 -17.26
N TYR A 256 -7.81 -6.58 -17.74
CA TYR A 256 -7.81 -5.37 -16.92
C TYR A 256 -9.14 -5.16 -16.20
N GLN A 257 -10.26 -5.35 -16.90
CA GLN A 257 -11.60 -5.27 -16.32
C GLN A 257 -11.86 -6.36 -15.27
N PHE A 258 -11.41 -7.58 -15.55
CA PHE A 258 -11.48 -8.69 -14.59
C PHE A 258 -10.73 -8.33 -13.29
N LEU A 259 -9.49 -7.83 -13.39
CA LEU A 259 -8.70 -7.39 -12.22
C LEU A 259 -9.38 -6.24 -11.47
N ALA A 260 -10.00 -5.29 -12.17
CA ALA A 260 -10.78 -4.22 -11.54
C ALA A 260 -11.96 -4.77 -10.74
N SER A 261 -12.67 -5.77 -11.27
CA SER A 261 -13.74 -6.47 -10.55
C SER A 261 -13.23 -7.20 -9.30
N GLN A 262 -12.11 -7.92 -9.40
CA GLN A 262 -11.49 -8.60 -8.24
C GLN A 262 -11.04 -7.60 -7.17
N HIS A 263 -10.46 -6.48 -7.59
CA HIS A 263 -10.09 -5.39 -6.69
C HIS A 263 -11.30 -4.87 -5.92
N GLN A 264 -12.42 -4.62 -6.61
CA GLN A 264 -13.66 -4.14 -5.96
C GLN A 264 -14.21 -5.16 -4.97
N LYS A 265 -14.24 -6.45 -5.32
CA LYS A 265 -14.67 -7.53 -4.40
C LYS A 265 -13.84 -7.55 -3.11
N GLY A 266 -12.52 -7.34 -3.22
CA GLY A 266 -11.65 -7.23 -2.05
C GLY A 266 -11.99 -6.02 -1.17
N LEU A 267 -12.27 -4.87 -1.77
CA LEU A 267 -12.72 -3.68 -1.03
C LEU A 267 -14.06 -3.91 -0.32
N ASP A 268 -15.02 -4.55 -0.99
CA ASP A 268 -16.33 -4.88 -0.41
C ASP A 268 -16.20 -5.88 0.75
N SER A 269 -15.25 -6.82 0.65
CA SER A 269 -14.90 -7.76 1.73
C SER A 269 -14.37 -7.00 2.95
N LEU A 270 -13.42 -6.10 2.76
CA LEU A 270 -12.88 -5.27 3.84
C LEU A 270 -13.95 -4.40 4.51
N GLN A 271 -14.87 -3.84 3.71
CA GLN A 271 -15.97 -3.04 4.25
C GLN A 271 -16.89 -3.83 5.18
N ARG A 272 -17.06 -5.15 4.94
CA ARG A 272 -17.82 -6.05 5.82
C ARG A 272 -17.03 -6.51 7.05
N LEU A 273 -15.73 -6.77 6.90
CA LEU A 273 -14.90 -7.32 7.96
C LEU A 273 -14.51 -6.29 9.03
N LEU A 274 -14.14 -5.07 8.62
CA LEU A 274 -13.56 -4.08 9.54
C LEU A 274 -14.50 -3.65 10.67
N PRO A 275 -15.82 -3.50 10.49
CA PRO A 275 -16.73 -3.16 11.59
C PRO A 275 -16.75 -4.17 12.73
N THR A 276 -16.31 -5.41 12.50
CA THR A 276 -16.23 -6.48 13.53
C THR A 276 -14.91 -6.46 14.31
N THR A 277 -14.02 -5.52 14.03
CA THR A 277 -12.73 -5.33 14.69
C THR A 277 -12.70 -4.04 15.49
N ALA A 278 -11.67 -3.84 16.31
CA ALA A 278 -11.43 -2.54 16.98
C ALA A 278 -11.27 -1.38 15.97
N ALA A 279 -10.96 -1.68 14.72
CA ALA A 279 -10.89 -0.68 13.65
C ALA A 279 -12.22 0.02 13.33
N ARG A 280 -13.36 -0.48 13.83
CA ARG A 280 -14.66 0.20 13.71
C ARG A 280 -14.60 1.66 14.14
N HIS A 281 -13.76 1.99 15.11
CA HIS A 281 -13.56 3.34 15.62
C HIS A 281 -12.76 4.27 14.69
N LEU A 282 -12.00 3.70 13.76
CA LEU A 282 -11.23 4.45 12.77
C LEU A 282 -12.02 4.77 11.50
N LEU A 283 -13.05 3.97 11.19
CA LEU A 283 -13.83 4.11 9.95
C LEU A 283 -14.62 5.41 9.84
N PRO A 284 -15.21 5.97 10.93
CA PRO A 284 -15.97 7.22 10.87
C PRO A 284 -15.10 8.46 10.71
N ILE A 285 -13.78 8.37 10.88
CA ILE A 285 -12.88 9.52 10.81
C ILE A 285 -12.82 10.06 9.38
N PRO A 286 -13.15 11.36 9.14
CA PRO A 286 -13.13 11.92 7.80
C PRO A 286 -11.78 11.79 7.11
N GLY A 287 -11.75 11.26 5.90
CA GLY A 287 -10.52 11.02 5.12
C GLY A 287 -9.96 9.61 5.27
N THR A 288 -10.54 8.76 6.12
CA THR A 288 -10.24 7.32 6.13
C THR A 288 -11.01 6.58 5.03
N SER A 289 -10.52 5.40 4.69
CA SER A 289 -11.25 4.44 3.87
C SER A 289 -11.05 3.04 4.44
N PRO A 290 -11.97 2.09 4.23
CA PRO A 290 -11.79 0.72 4.68
C PRO A 290 -10.43 0.13 4.29
N HIS A 291 -9.98 0.37 3.07
CA HIS A 291 -8.68 -0.10 2.60
C HIS A 291 -7.50 0.51 3.38
N LEU A 292 -7.49 1.83 3.63
CA LEU A 292 -6.42 2.47 4.40
C LEU A 292 -6.40 2.00 5.86
N VAL A 293 -7.57 1.83 6.46
CA VAL A 293 -7.70 1.31 7.83
C VAL A 293 -7.20 -0.13 7.90
N ALA A 294 -7.60 -1.00 6.95
CA ALA A 294 -7.13 -2.38 6.87
C ALA A 294 -5.61 -2.47 6.68
N ARG A 295 -5.03 -1.61 5.83
CA ARG A 295 -3.57 -1.50 5.65
C ARG A 295 -2.87 -1.09 6.94
N TYR A 296 -3.46 -0.16 7.70
CA TYR A 296 -2.92 0.27 8.98
C TYR A 296 -2.91 -0.88 9.99
N LEU A 297 -4.04 -1.59 10.17
CA LEU A 297 -4.13 -2.77 11.03
C LEU A 297 -3.10 -3.85 10.65
N THR A 298 -2.98 -4.13 9.35
CA THR A 298 -1.98 -5.10 8.86
C THR A 298 -0.55 -4.68 9.21
N GLY A 299 -0.25 -3.39 9.13
CA GLY A 299 1.05 -2.84 9.49
C GLY A 299 1.31 -2.81 10.99
N VAL A 300 0.32 -2.51 11.80
CA VAL A 300 0.38 -2.57 13.27
C VAL A 300 0.69 -3.99 13.73
N GLY A 301 -0.07 -4.96 13.24
CA GLY A 301 -0.03 -6.34 13.70
C GLY A 301 -0.95 -6.54 14.91
N ASP A 302 -0.45 -7.13 15.98
CA ASP A 302 -1.21 -7.22 17.24
C ASP A 302 -1.07 -5.89 18.02
N VAL A 303 -2.19 -5.28 18.31
CA VAL A 303 -2.26 -4.01 19.05
C VAL A 303 -1.67 -4.15 20.46
N ALA A 304 -1.82 -5.31 21.08
CA ALA A 304 -1.31 -5.58 22.42
C ALA A 304 0.23 -5.66 22.50
N ASP A 305 0.91 -5.84 21.35
CA ASP A 305 2.38 -5.83 21.29
C ASP A 305 2.97 -4.41 21.18
N VAL A 306 2.11 -3.40 20.97
CA VAL A 306 2.54 -2.01 20.80
C VAL A 306 2.54 -1.30 22.14
N LEU A 307 3.72 -1.08 22.72
CA LEU A 307 3.85 -0.35 23.98
C LEU A 307 3.68 1.17 23.80
N PHE A 308 4.16 1.70 22.69
CA PHE A 308 4.05 3.13 22.36
C PHE A 308 4.12 3.37 20.84
N ALA A 309 3.49 4.44 20.39
CA ALA A 309 3.30 4.75 18.95
C ALA A 309 4.61 4.87 18.16
N ASP A 310 5.72 5.26 18.81
CA ASP A 310 7.00 5.43 18.14
C ASP A 310 7.64 4.11 17.71
N GLN A 311 7.24 2.96 18.30
CA GLN A 311 7.61 1.64 17.80
C GLN A 311 7.07 1.40 16.39
N LEU A 312 5.83 1.81 16.14
CA LEU A 312 5.21 1.71 14.81
C LEU A 312 5.88 2.66 13.82
N TRP A 313 6.29 3.84 14.30
CA TRP A 313 7.03 4.82 13.50
C TRP A 313 8.40 4.27 13.07
N ALA A 314 9.11 3.63 13.99
CA ALA A 314 10.36 2.92 13.72
C ALA A 314 10.16 1.71 12.80
N LYS A 315 9.08 0.90 13.03
CA LYS A 315 8.70 -0.23 12.16
C LYS A 315 8.47 0.20 10.72
N ALA A 316 7.91 1.39 10.51
CA ALA A 316 7.74 1.98 9.18
C ALA A 316 9.04 2.56 8.59
N GLY A 317 10.11 2.69 9.40
CA GLY A 317 11.37 3.33 9.00
C GLY A 317 11.21 4.82 8.72
N MET A 318 10.34 5.50 9.49
CA MET A 318 10.06 6.93 9.36
C MET A 318 10.89 7.79 10.33
N ASN A 319 11.67 7.18 11.22
CA ASN A 319 12.63 7.89 12.07
C ASN A 319 13.71 8.57 11.22
N PRO A 320 14.11 9.79 11.57
CA PRO A 320 15.31 10.39 10.97
C PRO A 320 16.52 9.54 11.33
N SER A 321 17.47 9.41 10.39
CA SER A 321 18.77 8.88 10.74
C SER A 321 19.49 9.90 11.64
N LEU A 322 20.07 9.40 12.72
CA LEU A 322 20.79 10.21 13.67
C LEU A 322 22.25 9.72 13.71
N TYR A 323 23.16 10.62 13.51
CA TYR A 323 24.58 10.36 13.73
C TYR A 323 25.05 11.23 14.87
N ILE A 324 25.55 10.58 15.93
CA ILE A 324 26.10 11.25 17.11
C ILE A 324 27.56 10.78 17.26
N SER A 325 28.48 11.73 17.25
CA SER A 325 29.91 11.44 17.49
C SER A 325 30.47 12.58 18.37
N GLY A 326 30.73 12.27 19.64
CA GLY A 326 31.04 13.30 20.64
C GLY A 326 29.94 14.33 20.75
N ASP A 327 30.25 15.60 20.62
CA ASP A 327 29.31 16.72 20.69
C ASP A 327 28.62 17.02 19.36
N VAL A 328 28.95 16.29 18.30
CA VAL A 328 28.37 16.50 16.96
C VAL A 328 27.12 15.65 16.78
N ILE A 329 25.97 16.32 16.62
CA ILE A 329 24.69 15.68 16.31
C ILE A 329 24.29 16.05 14.88
N ILE A 330 24.24 15.05 13.99
CA ILE A 330 23.78 15.24 12.60
C ILE A 330 22.44 14.55 12.42
N HIS A 331 21.41 15.35 12.15
CA HIS A 331 20.09 14.85 11.74
C HIS A 331 20.10 14.58 10.25
N GLY A 332 20.02 13.30 9.88
CA GLY A 332 19.95 12.87 8.49
C GLY A 332 18.50 12.78 7.97
N HIS A 333 18.38 12.23 6.77
CA HIS A 333 17.09 11.94 6.16
C HIS A 333 16.39 10.78 6.87
N MET A 334 15.10 10.58 6.55
CA MET A 334 14.33 9.41 6.98
C MET A 334 15.14 8.12 6.71
N SER A 335 15.26 7.25 7.71
CA SER A 335 16.10 6.04 7.65
C SER A 335 15.68 5.07 6.56
N LYS A 336 14.38 4.99 6.30
CA LYS A 336 13.73 4.03 5.38
C LYS A 336 14.03 2.55 5.72
N GLN A 337 14.67 2.29 6.86
CA GLN A 337 14.91 0.94 7.38
C GLN A 337 13.68 0.46 8.12
N GLY A 338 12.79 -0.25 7.42
CA GLY A 338 11.52 -0.71 7.95
C GLY A 338 10.57 -1.14 6.84
N ASP A 339 9.32 -1.41 7.20
CA ASP A 339 8.29 -1.85 6.26
C ASP A 339 7.88 -0.72 5.30
N PRO A 340 8.23 -0.81 3.99
CA PRO A 340 7.88 0.22 3.02
C PRO A 340 6.38 0.31 2.75
N PHE A 341 5.62 -0.78 2.91
CA PHE A 341 4.18 -0.77 2.72
C PHE A 341 3.47 -0.07 3.88
N PHE A 342 3.92 -0.32 5.11
CA PHE A 342 3.39 0.38 6.28
C PHE A 342 3.77 1.87 6.26
N ARG A 343 4.99 2.21 5.85
CA ARG A 343 5.42 3.61 5.64
C ARG A 343 4.54 4.36 4.64
N ASP A 344 4.26 3.74 3.49
CA ASP A 344 3.34 4.30 2.49
C ASP A 344 1.93 4.48 3.05
N THR A 345 1.46 3.53 3.86
CA THR A 345 0.17 3.61 4.54
C THR A 345 0.08 4.80 5.49
N LEU A 346 1.09 4.99 6.35
CA LEU A 346 1.14 6.12 7.27
C LEU A 346 1.21 7.46 6.52
N TYR A 347 1.99 7.52 5.44
CA TYR A 347 2.06 8.72 4.60
C TYR A 347 0.70 9.04 3.96
N LEU A 348 0.03 8.03 3.40
CA LEU A 348 -1.30 8.22 2.80
C LEU A 348 -2.35 8.63 3.84
N LEU A 349 -2.34 8.04 5.03
CA LEU A 349 -3.21 8.45 6.13
C LEU A 349 -2.95 9.91 6.53
N GLY A 350 -1.68 10.27 6.72
CA GLY A 350 -1.31 11.65 7.03
C GLY A 350 -1.76 12.65 5.97
N TYR A 351 -1.65 12.28 4.69
CA TYR A 351 -2.11 13.11 3.59
C TYR A 351 -3.64 13.23 3.53
N GLN A 352 -4.35 12.11 3.59
CA GLN A 352 -5.82 12.09 3.49
C GLN A 352 -6.47 12.78 4.70
N LEU A 353 -6.05 12.43 5.92
CA LEU A 353 -6.61 13.05 7.11
C LEU A 353 -6.18 14.53 7.26
N GLY A 354 -4.99 14.86 6.76
CA GLY A 354 -4.54 16.25 6.67
C GLY A 354 -5.41 17.13 5.78
N LEU A 355 -6.05 16.54 4.77
CA LEU A 355 -6.94 17.27 3.83
C LEU A 355 -8.42 17.19 4.18
N HIS A 356 -8.87 16.18 4.93
CA HIS A 356 -10.29 15.88 5.10
C HIS A 356 -10.79 15.88 6.54
N CYS A 357 -9.90 15.86 7.54
CA CYS A 357 -10.27 15.91 8.96
C CYS A 357 -9.70 17.16 9.62
N ALA A 358 -10.53 18.01 10.19
CA ALA A 358 -10.11 19.28 10.80
C ALA A 358 -9.06 19.09 11.89
N TYR A 359 -9.23 18.09 12.77
CA TYR A 359 -8.33 17.79 13.88
C TYR A 359 -6.89 17.48 13.43
N PHE A 360 -6.74 16.68 12.39
CA PHE A 360 -5.42 16.36 11.81
C PHE A 360 -4.96 17.42 10.82
N GLY A 361 -5.89 18.01 10.08
CA GLY A 361 -5.63 19.02 9.07
C GLY A 361 -5.11 20.33 9.64
N ASP A 362 -5.43 20.66 10.89
CA ASP A 362 -4.83 21.81 11.58
C ASP A 362 -3.31 21.63 11.74
N THR A 363 -2.86 20.42 12.08
CA THR A 363 -1.41 20.10 12.15
C THR A 363 -0.75 20.26 10.78
N PHE A 364 -1.42 19.80 9.71
CA PHE A 364 -0.95 19.96 8.35
C PHE A 364 -0.84 21.44 7.96
N LEU A 365 -1.90 22.22 8.18
CA LEU A 365 -1.92 23.65 7.85
C LEU A 365 -0.91 24.46 8.65
N LYS A 366 -0.77 24.21 9.94
CA LYS A 366 0.25 24.86 10.78
C LYS A 366 1.67 24.61 10.27
N ALA A 367 1.96 23.42 9.75
CA ALA A 367 3.24 23.12 9.15
C ALA A 367 3.45 23.89 7.83
N ILE A 368 2.42 23.95 6.96
CA ILE A 368 2.45 24.72 5.72
C ILE A 368 2.64 26.23 6.00
N GLU A 369 1.93 26.79 6.97
CA GLU A 369 2.00 28.20 7.38
C GLU A 369 3.39 28.58 7.92
N ARG A 370 4.08 27.62 8.55
CA ARG A 370 5.49 27.76 8.98
C ARG A 370 6.48 27.61 7.80
N GLY A 371 6.01 27.52 6.56
CA GLY A 371 6.84 27.40 5.35
C GLY A 371 7.36 25.98 5.05
N LYS A 372 6.89 24.94 5.75
CA LYS A 372 7.31 23.57 5.46
C LYS A 372 6.74 23.09 4.14
N HIS A 373 7.51 22.22 3.47
CA HIS A 373 7.04 21.57 2.25
C HIS A 373 5.87 20.61 2.53
N GLU A 374 4.98 20.43 1.56
CA GLU A 374 3.78 19.56 1.68
C GLU A 374 4.11 18.14 2.19
N VAL A 375 5.23 17.58 1.74
CA VAL A 375 5.68 16.24 2.18
C VAL A 375 6.01 16.24 3.69
N GLU A 376 6.70 17.26 4.18
CA GLU A 376 7.01 17.40 5.60
C GLU A 376 5.75 17.62 6.44
N ALA A 377 4.84 18.47 5.98
CA ALA A 377 3.54 18.68 6.62
C ALA A 377 2.74 17.37 6.72
N THR A 378 2.76 16.57 5.65
CA THR A 378 2.15 15.22 5.63
C THR A 378 2.78 14.29 6.65
N ILE A 379 4.12 14.28 6.77
CA ILE A 379 4.83 13.42 7.73
C ILE A 379 4.51 13.82 9.16
N HIS A 380 4.46 15.12 9.48
CA HIS A 380 4.03 15.60 10.79
C HIS A 380 2.60 15.18 11.14
N THR A 381 1.70 15.27 10.16
CA THR A 381 0.32 14.82 10.31
C THR A 381 0.25 13.32 10.51
N ALA A 382 1.00 12.53 9.72
CA ALA A 382 1.07 11.08 9.84
C ALA A 382 1.53 10.62 11.23
N HIS A 383 2.49 11.33 11.83
CA HIS A 383 2.95 11.04 13.19
C HIS A 383 1.82 11.23 14.22
N LYS A 384 1.08 12.35 14.13
CA LYS A 384 -0.10 12.58 14.98
C LYS A 384 -1.18 11.53 14.75
N VAL A 385 -1.47 11.18 13.49
CA VAL A 385 -2.44 10.14 13.13
C VAL A 385 -2.05 8.80 13.76
N ASN A 386 -0.79 8.38 13.63
CA ASN A 386 -0.31 7.13 14.20
C ASN A 386 -0.51 7.06 15.71
N ARG A 387 -0.22 8.15 16.44
CA ARG A 387 -0.40 8.21 17.90
C ARG A 387 -1.87 8.10 18.30
N VAL A 388 -2.76 8.80 17.59
CA VAL A 388 -4.20 8.76 17.87
C VAL A 388 -4.78 7.40 17.51
N PHE A 389 -4.45 6.87 16.33
CA PHE A 389 -4.99 5.60 15.86
C PHE A 389 -4.63 4.43 16.78
N ILE A 390 -3.37 4.35 17.21
CA ILE A 390 -2.97 3.26 18.11
C ILE A 390 -3.64 3.40 19.47
N HIS A 391 -3.81 4.62 19.98
CA HIS A 391 -4.54 4.87 21.22
C HIS A 391 -6.00 4.40 21.14
N LEU A 392 -6.72 4.78 20.07
CA LEU A 392 -8.12 4.34 19.87
C LEU A 392 -8.25 2.83 19.77
N LEU A 393 -7.27 2.16 19.12
CA LEU A 393 -7.25 0.70 19.01
C LEU A 393 -6.95 0.00 20.34
N GLN A 394 -6.06 0.58 21.17
CA GLN A 394 -5.67 0.01 22.46
C GLN A 394 -6.76 0.13 23.51
N HIS A 395 -7.54 1.21 23.48
CA HIS A 395 -8.59 1.48 24.46
C HIS A 395 -9.99 1.11 23.94
N ASP A 396 -10.08 0.69 22.67
CA ASP A 396 -11.36 0.37 22.00
C ASP A 396 -12.37 1.52 22.07
N GLU A 397 -11.87 2.76 21.89
CA GLU A 397 -12.63 4.00 22.06
C GLU A 397 -12.97 4.63 20.70
N PRO A 398 -14.15 5.29 20.58
CA PRO A 398 -14.47 6.07 19.39
C PRO A 398 -13.59 7.32 19.30
N PHE A 399 -13.36 7.79 18.07
CA PHE A 399 -12.67 9.04 17.85
C PHE A 399 -13.53 10.22 18.33
N ASP A 400 -13.14 10.81 19.43
CA ASP A 400 -13.65 12.07 19.92
C ASP A 400 -12.46 13.05 20.02
N PRO A 401 -12.45 14.15 19.24
CA PRO A 401 -11.35 15.11 19.32
C PRO A 401 -11.30 15.78 20.69
N PRO A 402 -10.34 15.43 21.56
CA PRO A 402 -10.26 16.00 22.90
C PRO A 402 -9.84 17.47 22.83
N ASP A 403 -10.21 18.23 23.85
CA ASP A 403 -9.66 19.56 24.19
C ASP A 403 -9.97 20.71 23.20
N ILE A 404 -11.02 20.57 22.38
CA ILE A 404 -11.50 21.66 21.52
C ILE A 404 -12.90 22.07 21.98
N PRO A 405 -13.04 23.15 22.78
CA PRO A 405 -14.30 23.53 23.43
C PRO A 405 -15.47 23.75 22.45
N ASP A 406 -15.19 24.27 21.24
CA ASP A 406 -16.17 24.44 20.18
C ASP A 406 -15.63 23.79 18.89
N TYR A 407 -15.72 22.46 18.83
CA TYR A 407 -15.26 21.70 17.66
C TYR A 407 -15.97 22.11 16.35
N PRO A 408 -17.28 22.40 16.32
CA PRO A 408 -17.93 22.93 15.13
C PRO A 408 -17.36 24.26 14.63
N ALA A 409 -17.07 25.21 15.52
CA ALA A 409 -16.43 26.47 15.15
C ALA A 409 -14.99 26.26 14.65
N PHE A 410 -14.24 25.37 15.29
CA PHE A 410 -12.91 24.97 14.87
C PHE A 410 -12.93 24.35 13.44
N CYS A 411 -13.89 23.46 13.14
CA CYS A 411 -14.05 22.89 11.80
C CYS A 411 -14.30 23.97 10.75
N ARG A 412 -15.21 24.92 11.01
CA ARG A 412 -15.48 26.04 10.09
C ARG A 412 -14.22 26.90 9.82
N GLN A 413 -13.45 27.22 10.85
CA GLN A 413 -12.20 27.97 10.69
C GLN A 413 -11.16 27.19 9.88
N TRP A 414 -11.03 25.89 10.15
CA TRP A 414 -10.14 25.03 9.41
C TRP A 414 -10.53 24.93 7.93
N GLU A 415 -11.83 24.78 7.60
CA GLU A 415 -12.34 24.73 6.23
C GLU A 415 -11.94 25.98 5.43
N VAL A 416 -12.07 27.17 6.01
CA VAL A 416 -11.67 28.42 5.36
C VAL A 416 -10.17 28.45 5.06
N ARG A 417 -9.33 28.03 6.01
CA ARG A 417 -7.87 27.95 5.85
C ARG A 417 -7.49 26.90 4.80
N MET A 418 -8.13 25.73 4.84
CA MET A 418 -7.90 24.66 3.87
C MET A 418 -8.33 25.07 2.45
N HIS A 419 -9.47 25.71 2.30
CA HIS A 419 -9.92 26.23 1.01
C HIS A 419 -8.91 27.25 0.41
N ARG A 420 -8.39 28.16 1.23
CA ARG A 420 -7.34 29.11 0.84
C ARG A 420 -6.09 28.37 0.34
N TYR A 421 -5.59 27.42 1.13
CA TYR A 421 -4.43 26.60 0.76
C TYR A 421 -4.64 25.87 -0.58
N LEU A 422 -5.76 25.19 -0.76
CA LEU A 422 -6.07 24.44 -2.00
C LEU A 422 -6.19 25.38 -3.22
N THR A 423 -6.75 26.58 -3.05
CA THR A 423 -6.87 27.58 -4.08
C THR A 423 -5.50 28.11 -4.51
N GLU A 424 -4.63 28.44 -3.56
CA GLU A 424 -3.26 28.87 -3.83
C GLU A 424 -2.44 27.76 -4.51
N LYS A 425 -2.56 26.53 -4.04
CA LYS A 425 -1.92 25.34 -4.63
C LYS A 425 -2.36 25.15 -6.10
N LYS A 426 -3.64 25.33 -6.40
CA LYS A 426 -4.18 25.25 -7.76
C LYS A 426 -3.63 26.37 -8.66
N GLN A 427 -3.50 27.59 -8.13
CA GLN A 427 -2.91 28.72 -8.84
C GLN A 427 -1.40 28.51 -9.13
N ARG A 428 -0.64 27.96 -8.17
CA ARG A 428 0.79 27.64 -8.36
C ARG A 428 1.02 26.58 -9.44
N ARG A 429 0.08 25.66 -9.66
CA ARG A 429 0.14 24.61 -10.70
C ARG A 429 -0.24 25.09 -12.11
N GLN A 430 -0.84 26.29 -12.25
CA GLN A 430 -1.15 26.85 -13.57
C GLN A 430 0.13 27.29 -14.31
N PRO A 431 0.24 27.03 -15.63
CA PRO A 431 1.38 27.48 -16.42
C PRO A 431 1.59 29.01 -16.33
N LYS A 432 2.84 29.46 -16.26
CA LYS A 432 3.20 30.89 -16.14
C LYS A 432 2.58 31.76 -17.22
N THR A 433 2.26 31.21 -18.38
CA THR A 433 1.58 31.89 -19.50
C THR A 433 0.14 32.32 -19.18
N GLN A 434 -0.58 31.58 -18.35
CA GLN A 434 -1.93 31.98 -17.90
C GLN A 434 -1.91 32.98 -16.73
N ARG A 435 -0.82 33.02 -15.94
CA ARG A 435 -0.66 33.99 -14.85
C ARG A 435 -0.54 35.43 -15.34
N ARG A 436 0.10 35.66 -16.51
CA ARG A 436 0.25 37.00 -17.07
C ARG A 436 -1.06 37.61 -17.58
N ARG A 437 -2.04 36.84 -17.98
CA ARG A 437 -3.36 37.31 -18.46
C ARG A 437 -4.30 37.79 -17.34
N ARG A 438 -4.06 37.47 -16.08
CA ARG A 438 -4.92 37.85 -14.93
C ARG A 438 -4.42 39.06 -14.13
N ARG A 439 -3.30 39.68 -14.49
CA ARG A 439 -2.93 40.97 -13.90
C ARG A 439 -3.78 42.07 -14.54
N PRO A 440 -4.62 42.80 -13.76
CA PRO A 440 -5.37 43.92 -14.31
C PRO A 440 -4.37 44.93 -14.85
N ARG A 441 -4.55 45.38 -16.10
CA ARG A 441 -3.85 46.53 -16.64
C ARG A 441 -4.18 47.72 -15.73
N LYS A 442 -3.20 48.21 -14.98
CA LYS A 442 -3.31 49.54 -14.35
C LYS A 442 -3.52 50.53 -15.52
N ARG A 443 -4.74 51.10 -15.57
CA ARG A 443 -4.98 52.27 -16.41
C ARG A 443 -4.05 53.37 -15.90
N ARG A 444 -3.21 53.91 -16.78
CA ARG A 444 -2.56 55.18 -16.60
C ARG A 444 -3.57 56.26 -16.85
#